data_66b03eda866a66afc25b5d0cfc5272c5
#
_entry.id   66b03eda866a66afc25b5d0cfc5272c5
#
_cell.length_a   1.000
_cell.length_b   1.000
_cell.length_c   1.000
_cell.angle_alpha   90.00
_cell.angle_beta   90.00
_cell.angle_gamma   90.00
#
_symmetry.space_group_name_H-M   'P 1'
#
loop_
_entity.id
_entity.type
_entity.pdbx_description
1 polymer ?
#
loop_
_entity_poly.entity_id
_entity_poly.type
_entity_poly.pdbx_seq_one_letter_code
_entity_poly.pdbx_strand_id
1 'polypeptide(L)'
;MLLLAGQMFTQSFYLYLFDDLFGANWMNIVSMICTYAPMAIFMFLTPKMVRKFGKKEICGVGMIIAAAANLLMFALRGIDLNVRMYLFLVLCFVSGCGMTFIVLQVWSMATDAIDDIEIKTGRRDDGTAYAFFMFFRKIGQVISAVAVNGALLGMNYNTAKGAKQTLENLNTMYDLATIIPAVLFGLMAIVLLVWYPLSKKKVAELQVAKEAHLKCQYESNSIAIDNVEGIESLGESVEQVEEEASESENATADEVEDDKSEN
;
A
#
# COMPACT_ATOMS: atom_id res chain seq x y z
N MET A 1 -7.10 -0.22 6.26
CA MET A 1 -8.38 0.29 6.82
C MET A 1 -8.13 1.33 7.92
N LEU A 2 -7.55 0.99 9.09
CA LEU A 2 -7.34 1.91 10.23
C LEU A 2 -6.58 3.20 9.86
N LEU A 3 -5.52 3.09 9.07
CA LEU A 3 -4.75 4.25 8.61
C LEU A 3 -5.63 5.28 7.89
N LEU A 4 -6.40 4.82 6.90
CA LEU A 4 -7.25 5.72 6.10
C LEU A 4 -8.45 6.25 6.90
N ALA A 5 -9.01 5.42 7.78
CA ALA A 5 -10.07 5.87 8.66
C ALA A 5 -9.58 7.03 9.55
N GLY A 6 -8.42 6.87 10.19
CA GLY A 6 -7.82 7.93 11.01
C GLY A 6 -7.43 9.17 10.22
N GLN A 7 -6.79 8.99 9.07
CA GLN A 7 -6.34 10.09 8.23
C GLN A 7 -7.50 10.92 7.66
N MET A 8 -8.50 10.26 7.09
CA MET A 8 -9.66 10.95 6.50
C MET A 8 -10.53 11.61 7.57
N PHE A 9 -10.68 10.95 8.73
CA PHE A 9 -11.37 11.56 9.87
C PHE A 9 -10.68 12.85 10.29
N THR A 10 -9.36 12.80 10.51
CA THR A 10 -8.55 13.94 10.91
C THR A 10 -8.68 15.10 9.93
N GLN A 11 -8.53 14.85 8.63
CA GLN A 11 -8.62 15.89 7.61
C GLN A 11 -9.99 16.56 7.57
N SER A 12 -11.04 15.75 7.57
CA SER A 12 -12.42 16.28 7.52
C SER A 12 -12.76 17.07 8.77
N PHE A 13 -12.34 16.59 9.94
CA PHE A 13 -12.67 17.22 11.20
C PHE A 13 -11.87 18.50 11.46
N TYR A 14 -10.62 18.58 10.99
CA TYR A 14 -9.79 19.79 11.09
C TYR A 14 -10.41 20.97 10.33
N LEU A 15 -11.11 20.73 9.22
CA LEU A 15 -11.81 21.78 8.50
C LEU A 15 -12.79 22.52 9.42
N TYR A 16 -13.64 21.77 10.13
CA TYR A 16 -14.61 22.33 11.07
C TYR A 16 -13.93 22.97 12.29
N LEU A 17 -12.86 22.35 12.79
CA LEU A 17 -12.12 22.84 13.94
C LEU A 17 -11.48 24.21 13.69
N PHE A 18 -10.85 24.40 12.52
CA PHE A 18 -10.22 25.67 12.17
C PHE A 18 -11.23 26.76 11.81
N ASP A 19 -12.38 26.41 11.24
CA ASP A 19 -13.43 27.36 10.92
C ASP A 19 -14.16 27.86 12.17
N ASP A 20 -14.61 26.96 13.03
CA ASP A 20 -15.51 27.27 14.14
C ASP A 20 -14.78 27.61 15.44
N LEU A 21 -13.71 26.86 15.80
CA LEU A 21 -13.02 27.02 17.08
C LEU A 21 -11.94 28.11 17.01
N PHE A 22 -11.09 28.05 15.97
CA PHE A 22 -9.98 28.99 15.84
C PHE A 22 -10.34 30.25 15.04
N GLY A 23 -11.47 30.27 14.32
CA GLY A 23 -11.91 31.39 13.49
C GLY A 23 -10.91 31.78 12.39
N ALA A 24 -10.05 30.84 11.99
CA ALA A 24 -8.92 31.06 11.09
C ALA A 24 -8.89 29.96 10.02
N ASN A 25 -9.86 29.97 9.13
CA ASN A 25 -10.02 28.93 8.09
C ASN A 25 -8.76 28.72 7.22
N TRP A 26 -8.01 29.79 6.94
CA TRP A 26 -6.73 29.71 6.22
C TRP A 26 -5.67 28.88 6.95
N MET A 27 -5.73 28.79 8.29
CA MET A 27 -4.84 27.94 9.09
C MET A 27 -5.06 26.44 8.85
N ASN A 28 -6.22 26.04 8.34
CA ASN A 28 -6.44 24.65 7.92
C ASN A 28 -5.46 24.26 6.80
N ILE A 29 -5.18 25.16 5.86
CA ILE A 29 -4.19 24.94 4.78
C ILE A 29 -2.80 24.79 5.41
N VAL A 30 -2.47 25.65 6.39
CA VAL A 30 -1.18 25.56 7.11
C VAL A 30 -1.07 24.22 7.85
N SER A 31 -2.14 23.77 8.51
CA SER A 31 -2.14 22.46 9.20
C SER A 31 -1.95 21.28 8.24
N MET A 32 -2.56 21.34 7.05
CA MET A 32 -2.31 20.36 6.00
C MET A 32 -0.86 20.36 5.54
N ILE A 33 -0.28 21.55 5.29
CA ILE A 33 1.13 21.66 4.93
C ILE A 33 2.01 21.10 6.05
N CYS A 34 1.78 21.46 7.32
CA CYS A 34 2.52 20.92 8.45
C CYS A 34 2.43 19.40 8.56
N THR A 35 1.28 18.82 8.26
CA THR A 35 1.06 17.36 8.32
C THR A 35 1.77 16.63 7.18
N TYR A 36 1.81 17.21 5.97
CA TYR A 36 2.38 16.54 4.78
C TYR A 36 3.79 16.98 4.42
N ALA A 37 4.27 18.14 4.88
CA ALA A 37 5.64 18.59 4.65
C ALA A 37 6.72 17.57 5.09
N PRO A 38 6.57 16.85 6.22
CA PRO A 38 7.49 15.79 6.58
C PRO A 38 7.64 14.70 5.53
N MET A 39 6.59 14.44 4.74
CA MET A 39 6.62 13.42 3.69
C MET A 39 7.68 13.73 2.63
N ALA A 40 7.82 14.98 2.22
CA ALA A 40 8.82 15.39 1.26
C ALA A 40 10.24 15.21 1.81
N ILE A 41 10.46 15.53 3.09
CA ILE A 41 11.76 15.40 3.75
C ILE A 41 12.13 13.94 3.96
N PHE A 42 11.20 13.17 4.52
CA PHE A 42 11.44 11.77 4.87
C PHE A 42 11.43 10.82 3.65
N MET A 43 10.90 11.23 2.50
CA MET A 43 10.95 10.44 1.27
C MET A 43 12.39 9.99 0.95
N PHE A 44 13.37 10.88 1.06
CA PHE A 44 14.78 10.58 0.82
C PHE A 44 15.45 9.84 1.97
N LEU A 45 14.97 10.01 3.20
CA LEU A 45 15.57 9.42 4.40
C LEU A 45 15.02 8.02 4.69
N THR A 46 13.77 7.76 4.35
CA THR A 46 13.06 6.51 4.61
C THR A 46 13.80 5.26 4.09
N PRO A 47 14.36 5.22 2.86
CA PRO A 47 15.07 4.04 2.38
C PRO A 47 16.28 3.67 3.25
N LYS A 48 17.02 4.68 3.74
CA LYS A 48 18.17 4.46 4.64
C LYS A 48 17.73 3.93 5.99
N MET A 49 16.67 4.50 6.55
CA MET A 49 16.10 4.08 7.83
C MET A 49 15.52 2.66 7.75
N VAL A 50 14.79 2.33 6.69
CA VAL A 50 14.20 1.01 6.47
C VAL A 50 15.29 -0.07 6.37
N ARG A 51 16.40 0.20 5.69
CA ARG A 51 17.55 -0.73 5.64
C ARG A 51 18.14 -0.98 7.04
N LYS A 52 18.17 0.03 7.89
CA LYS A 52 18.78 -0.08 9.23
C LYS A 52 17.85 -0.76 10.25
N PHE A 53 16.59 -0.37 10.31
CA PHE A 53 15.65 -0.78 11.37
C PHE A 53 14.60 -1.79 10.91
N GLY A 54 14.21 -1.80 9.64
CA GLY A 54 13.12 -2.60 9.10
C GLY A 54 11.84 -1.79 8.88
N LYS A 55 10.97 -2.26 7.96
CA LYS A 55 9.72 -1.58 7.61
C LYS A 55 8.72 -1.58 8.78
N LYS A 56 8.55 -2.74 9.42
CA LYS A 56 7.63 -2.96 10.54
C LYS A 56 7.92 -2.02 11.71
N GLU A 57 9.17 -2.01 12.13
CA GLU A 57 9.62 -1.29 13.32
C GLU A 57 9.49 0.23 13.14
N ILE A 58 9.92 0.75 11.98
CA ILE A 58 9.83 2.19 11.69
C ILE A 58 8.39 2.65 11.59
N CYS A 59 7.54 1.89 10.89
CA CYS A 59 6.13 2.23 10.78
C CYS A 59 5.43 2.15 12.15
N GLY A 60 5.74 1.13 12.96
CA GLY A 60 5.17 0.98 14.29
C GLY A 60 5.56 2.13 15.22
N VAL A 61 6.85 2.48 15.29
CA VAL A 61 7.34 3.63 16.08
C VAL A 61 6.75 4.95 15.56
N GLY A 62 6.69 5.13 14.24
CA GLY A 62 6.06 6.30 13.63
C GLY A 62 4.61 6.47 14.07
N MET A 63 3.84 5.38 14.09
CA MET A 63 2.43 5.43 14.53
C MET A 63 2.29 5.69 16.03
N ILE A 64 3.22 5.22 16.88
CA ILE A 64 3.27 5.60 18.29
C ILE A 64 3.52 7.10 18.46
N ILE A 65 4.45 7.66 17.71
CA ILE A 65 4.73 9.12 17.74
C ILE A 65 3.49 9.91 17.29
N ALA A 66 2.81 9.48 16.23
CA ALA A 66 1.60 10.12 15.76
C ALA A 66 0.46 10.04 16.80
N ALA A 67 0.27 8.90 17.44
CA ALA A 67 -0.72 8.72 18.50
C ALA A 67 -0.40 9.58 19.72
N ALA A 68 0.86 9.60 20.16
CA ALA A 68 1.31 10.41 21.29
C ALA A 68 1.16 11.92 21.03
N ALA A 69 1.45 12.39 19.81
CA ALA A 69 1.25 13.79 19.42
C ALA A 69 -0.23 14.18 19.49
N ASN A 70 -1.14 13.34 19.00
CA ASN A 70 -2.57 13.59 19.09
C ASN A 70 -3.10 13.53 20.54
N LEU A 71 -2.58 12.63 21.36
CA LEU A 71 -2.92 12.56 22.78
C LEU A 71 -2.41 13.80 23.54
N LEU A 72 -1.22 14.29 23.17
CA LEU A 72 -0.67 15.54 23.75
C LEU A 72 -1.51 16.76 23.33
N MET A 73 -2.02 16.80 22.07
CA MET A 73 -2.99 17.84 21.67
C MET A 73 -4.21 17.85 22.59
N PHE A 74 -4.76 16.67 22.90
CA PHE A 74 -5.88 16.55 23.85
C PHE A 74 -5.52 17.06 25.25
N ALA A 75 -4.36 16.72 25.77
CA ALA A 75 -3.91 17.17 27.09
C ALA A 75 -3.77 18.69 27.19
N LEU A 76 -3.46 19.36 26.08
CA LEU A 76 -3.28 20.82 25.99
C LEU A 76 -4.60 21.61 25.83
N ARG A 77 -5.77 20.94 25.93
CA ARG A 77 -7.09 21.57 25.73
C ARG A 77 -7.37 22.75 26.67
N GLY A 78 -6.77 22.77 27.87
CA GLY A 78 -6.97 23.80 28.90
C GLY A 78 -6.15 25.09 28.72
N ILE A 79 -5.33 25.19 27.66
CA ILE A 79 -4.45 26.34 27.40
C ILE A 79 -5.21 27.42 26.62
N ASP A 80 -4.75 28.68 26.74
CA ASP A 80 -5.28 29.81 25.98
C ASP A 80 -5.39 29.52 24.49
N LEU A 81 -6.50 29.93 23.85
CA LEU A 81 -6.86 29.57 22.48
C LEU A 81 -5.76 29.90 21.45
N ASN A 82 -5.14 31.07 21.57
CA ASN A 82 -4.07 31.48 20.65
C ASN A 82 -2.83 30.60 20.77
N VAL A 83 -2.38 30.31 21.98
CA VAL A 83 -1.22 29.46 22.24
C VAL A 83 -1.53 28.03 21.82
N ARG A 84 -2.74 27.54 22.10
CA ARG A 84 -3.23 26.22 21.72
C ARG A 84 -3.20 26.03 20.20
N MET A 85 -3.60 27.04 19.41
CA MET A 85 -3.58 26.99 17.94
C MET A 85 -2.15 26.78 17.40
N TYR A 86 -1.18 27.53 17.88
CA TYR A 86 0.24 27.35 17.44
C TYR A 86 0.82 26.00 17.88
N LEU A 87 0.55 25.60 19.12
CA LEU A 87 0.98 24.28 19.63
C LEU A 87 0.32 23.14 18.82
N PHE A 88 -0.94 23.30 18.45
CA PHE A 88 -1.64 22.37 17.59
C PHE A 88 -0.93 22.20 16.25
N LEU A 89 -0.52 23.27 15.58
CA LEU A 89 0.23 23.21 14.32
C LEU A 89 1.59 22.50 14.47
N VAL A 90 2.32 22.78 15.56
CA VAL A 90 3.58 22.07 15.85
C VAL A 90 3.34 20.58 16.07
N LEU A 91 2.31 20.21 16.80
CA LEU A 91 1.97 18.81 17.04
C LEU A 91 1.41 18.11 15.78
N CYS A 92 0.73 18.86 14.88
CA CYS A 92 0.37 18.35 13.55
C CYS A 92 1.63 17.98 12.75
N PHE A 93 2.69 18.77 12.80
CA PHE A 93 3.97 18.45 12.16
C PHE A 93 4.59 17.19 12.77
N VAL A 94 4.63 17.06 14.10
CA VAL A 94 5.14 15.86 14.77
C VAL A 94 4.33 14.61 14.43
N SER A 95 3.00 14.72 14.43
CA SER A 95 2.09 13.65 14.01
C SER A 95 2.33 13.27 12.54
N GLY A 96 2.52 14.27 11.67
CA GLY A 96 2.87 14.10 10.26
C GLY A 96 4.20 13.35 10.06
N CYS A 97 5.22 13.66 10.87
CA CYS A 97 6.49 12.90 10.86
C CYS A 97 6.26 11.42 11.14
N GLY A 98 5.46 11.10 12.17
CA GLY A 98 5.15 9.71 12.50
C GLY A 98 4.36 8.99 11.41
N MET A 99 3.34 9.68 10.86
CA MET A 99 2.46 9.12 9.84
C MET A 99 3.14 8.90 8.49
N THR A 100 4.15 9.70 8.17
CA THR A 100 4.89 9.64 6.91
C THR A 100 5.47 8.26 6.65
N PHE A 101 6.03 7.61 7.66
CA PHE A 101 6.66 6.30 7.49
C PHE A 101 5.69 5.23 7.00
N ILE A 102 4.49 5.17 7.58
CA ILE A 102 3.49 4.19 7.15
C ILE A 102 2.92 4.54 5.76
N VAL A 103 2.69 5.82 5.47
CA VAL A 103 2.16 6.26 4.16
C VAL A 103 3.12 5.88 3.04
N LEU A 104 4.43 6.07 3.22
CA LEU A 104 5.44 5.72 2.23
C LEU A 104 5.66 4.21 2.10
N GLN A 105 5.45 3.45 3.17
CA GLN A 105 5.77 2.02 3.20
C GLN A 105 4.56 1.09 3.00
N VAL A 106 3.32 1.59 3.09
CA VAL A 106 2.11 0.75 3.05
C VAL A 106 2.02 -0.10 1.78
N TRP A 107 2.41 0.45 0.64
CA TRP A 107 2.42 -0.28 -0.63
C TRP A 107 3.50 -1.35 -0.66
N SER A 108 4.70 -1.01 -0.21
CA SER A 108 5.82 -1.93 -0.12
C SER A 108 5.54 -3.08 0.86
N MET A 109 4.84 -2.79 1.97
CA MET A 109 4.41 -3.82 2.92
C MET A 109 3.31 -4.73 2.36
N ALA A 110 2.43 -4.18 1.51
CA ALA A 110 1.42 -4.97 0.81
C ALA A 110 2.08 -5.94 -0.19
N THR A 111 3.07 -5.47 -0.95
CA THR A 111 3.83 -6.34 -1.87
C THR A 111 4.60 -7.43 -1.12
N ASP A 112 5.26 -7.10 0.00
CA ASP A 112 5.95 -8.12 0.82
C ASP A 112 4.98 -9.20 1.32
N ALA A 113 3.73 -8.83 1.64
CA ALA A 113 2.71 -9.78 2.08
C ALA A 113 2.23 -10.69 0.93
N ILE A 114 2.12 -10.15 -0.29
CA ILE A 114 1.79 -10.94 -1.48
C ILE A 114 2.93 -11.94 -1.80
N ASP A 115 4.18 -11.49 -1.73
CA ASP A 115 5.35 -12.35 -1.94
C ASP A 115 5.42 -13.49 -0.89
N ASP A 116 5.06 -13.21 0.38
CA ASP A 116 4.99 -14.25 1.43
C ASP A 116 3.88 -15.30 1.16
N ILE A 117 2.75 -14.85 0.60
CA ILE A 117 1.68 -15.76 0.18
C ILE A 117 2.13 -16.61 -1.01
N GLU A 118 2.75 -16.00 -2.03
CA GLU A 118 3.26 -16.69 -3.21
C GLU A 118 4.21 -17.84 -2.82
N ILE A 119 5.19 -17.58 -1.96
CA ILE A 119 6.15 -18.61 -1.51
C ILE A 119 5.45 -19.73 -0.74
N LYS A 120 4.41 -19.43 0.06
CA LYS A 120 3.69 -20.43 0.83
C LYS A 120 2.71 -21.27 0.01
N THR A 121 2.10 -20.68 -1.01
CA THR A 121 1.02 -21.32 -1.80
C THR A 121 1.47 -21.81 -3.16
N GLY A 122 2.63 -21.37 -3.63
CA GLY A 122 3.13 -21.65 -4.99
C GLY A 122 2.33 -20.94 -6.09
N ARG A 123 1.40 -20.06 -5.74
CA ARG A 123 0.57 -19.30 -6.69
C ARG A 123 0.70 -17.80 -6.44
N ARG A 124 0.92 -17.07 -7.51
CA ARG A 124 0.93 -15.61 -7.50
C ARG A 124 -0.41 -15.08 -8.00
N ASP A 125 -1.17 -14.47 -7.11
CA ASP A 125 -2.45 -13.83 -7.42
C ASP A 125 -2.46 -12.37 -6.97
N ASP A 126 -1.69 -11.55 -7.70
CA ASP A 126 -1.57 -10.11 -7.41
C ASP A 126 -2.93 -9.42 -7.53
N GLY A 127 -3.75 -9.79 -8.51
CA GLY A 127 -5.03 -9.15 -8.78
C GLY A 127 -5.99 -9.25 -7.61
N THR A 128 -6.20 -10.45 -7.10
CA THR A 128 -7.08 -10.70 -5.95
C THR A 128 -6.56 -10.03 -4.68
N ALA A 129 -5.25 -10.11 -4.42
CA ALA A 129 -4.64 -9.52 -3.24
C ALA A 129 -4.77 -7.98 -3.24
N TYR A 130 -4.50 -7.32 -4.37
CA TYR A 130 -4.70 -5.88 -4.50
C TYR A 130 -6.17 -5.48 -4.45
N ALA A 131 -7.09 -6.28 -5.00
CA ALA A 131 -8.53 -6.02 -4.90
C ALA A 131 -9.00 -6.02 -3.44
N PHE A 132 -8.59 -7.01 -2.64
CA PHE A 132 -8.87 -7.04 -1.20
C PHE A 132 -8.26 -5.85 -0.46
N PHE A 133 -7.01 -5.51 -0.75
CA PHE A 133 -6.34 -4.35 -0.15
C PHE A 133 -7.11 -3.05 -0.43
N MET A 134 -7.51 -2.83 -1.69
CA MET A 134 -8.30 -1.65 -2.09
C MET A 134 -9.70 -1.65 -1.49
N PHE A 135 -10.35 -2.80 -1.41
CA PHE A 135 -11.66 -2.95 -0.77
C PHE A 135 -11.62 -2.50 0.70
N PHE A 136 -10.68 -3.02 1.49
CA PHE A 136 -10.52 -2.61 2.87
C PHE A 136 -10.11 -1.13 3.03
N ARG A 137 -9.38 -0.57 2.08
CA ARG A 137 -9.10 0.86 2.06
C ARG A 137 -10.38 1.68 1.88
N LYS A 138 -11.27 1.28 0.97
CA LYS A 138 -12.58 1.93 0.74
C LYS A 138 -13.48 1.82 1.97
N ILE A 139 -13.53 0.66 2.62
CA ILE A 139 -14.26 0.52 3.89
C ILE A 139 -13.75 1.52 4.94
N GLY A 140 -12.43 1.69 5.06
CA GLY A 140 -11.86 2.68 5.98
C GLY A 140 -12.31 4.12 5.70
N GLN A 141 -12.43 4.50 4.43
CA GLN A 141 -12.95 5.82 4.02
C GLN A 141 -14.42 5.99 4.37
N VAL A 142 -15.24 4.96 4.14
CA VAL A 142 -16.67 4.98 4.48
C VAL A 142 -16.87 5.10 6.00
N ILE A 143 -16.13 4.31 6.78
CA ILE A 143 -16.18 4.38 8.25
C ILE A 143 -15.81 5.79 8.73
N SER A 144 -14.78 6.40 8.15
CA SER A 144 -14.39 7.77 8.47
C SER A 144 -15.51 8.77 8.20
N ALA A 145 -16.14 8.71 7.02
CA ALA A 145 -17.22 9.60 6.65
C ALA A 145 -18.45 9.45 7.59
N VAL A 146 -18.80 8.21 7.92
CA VAL A 146 -19.88 7.92 8.88
C VAL A 146 -19.53 8.44 10.28
N ALA A 147 -18.28 8.25 10.71
CA ALA A 147 -17.82 8.72 12.02
C ALA A 147 -17.83 10.25 12.14
N VAL A 148 -17.40 10.97 11.09
CA VAL A 148 -17.44 12.45 11.05
C VAL A 148 -18.88 12.95 11.14
N ASN A 149 -19.77 12.44 10.27
CA ASN A 149 -21.17 12.87 10.27
C ASN A 149 -21.89 12.45 11.57
N GLY A 150 -21.61 11.26 12.08
CA GLY A 150 -22.16 10.80 13.36
C GLY A 150 -21.72 11.66 14.55
N ALA A 151 -20.46 12.09 14.57
CA ALA A 151 -19.93 13.00 15.58
C ALA A 151 -20.61 14.37 15.52
N LEU A 152 -20.78 14.95 14.32
CA LEU A 152 -21.46 16.23 14.12
C LEU A 152 -22.94 16.16 14.53
N LEU A 153 -23.64 15.09 14.18
CA LEU A 153 -25.03 14.86 14.61
C LEU A 153 -25.16 14.69 16.12
N GLY A 154 -24.25 13.92 16.72
CA GLY A 154 -24.24 13.68 18.18
C GLY A 154 -24.01 14.94 19.02
N MET A 155 -23.28 15.92 18.46
CA MET A 155 -23.04 17.24 19.07
C MET A 155 -24.14 18.27 18.79
N ASN A 156 -25.20 17.90 18.05
CA ASN A 156 -26.18 18.85 17.54
C ASN A 156 -25.55 20.05 16.81
N TYR A 157 -24.54 19.74 15.94
CA TYR A 157 -23.81 20.75 15.19
C TYR A 157 -24.77 21.58 14.31
N ASN A 158 -24.72 22.89 14.46
CA ASN A 158 -25.57 23.79 13.67
C ASN A 158 -24.91 24.07 12.31
N THR A 159 -25.49 23.54 11.25
CA THR A 159 -24.98 23.64 9.87
C THR A 159 -25.41 24.94 9.16
N ALA A 160 -26.20 25.84 9.82
CA ALA A 160 -26.60 27.09 9.20
C ALA A 160 -25.38 28.01 8.98
N LYS A 161 -25.32 28.66 7.82
CA LYS A 161 -24.20 29.57 7.49
C LYS A 161 -24.08 30.69 8.54
N GLY A 162 -22.90 30.78 9.16
CA GLY A 162 -22.61 31.83 10.16
C GLY A 162 -23.18 31.56 11.54
N ALA A 163 -23.73 30.37 11.82
CA ALA A 163 -24.20 30.00 13.15
C ALA A 163 -23.01 29.86 14.09
N LYS A 164 -23.05 30.55 15.22
CA LYS A 164 -22.05 30.38 16.28
C LYS A 164 -22.35 29.10 17.04
N GLN A 165 -21.34 28.21 17.13
CA GLN A 165 -21.43 27.01 17.95
C GLN A 165 -21.31 27.32 19.44
N THR A 166 -21.92 26.48 20.27
CA THR A 166 -21.79 26.58 21.73
C THR A 166 -20.37 26.25 22.15
N LEU A 167 -19.83 26.89 23.20
CA LEU A 167 -18.50 26.60 23.73
C LEU A 167 -18.31 25.12 24.09
N GLU A 168 -19.37 24.47 24.56
CA GLU A 168 -19.37 23.02 24.84
C GLU A 168 -19.15 22.20 23.55
N ASN A 169 -19.87 22.53 22.46
CA ASN A 169 -19.69 21.87 21.17
C ASN A 169 -18.28 22.08 20.61
N LEU A 170 -17.73 23.30 20.74
CA LEU A 170 -16.37 23.62 20.29
C LEU A 170 -15.30 22.80 21.05
N ASN A 171 -15.46 22.65 22.37
CA ASN A 171 -14.56 21.81 23.16
C ASN A 171 -14.71 20.32 22.80
N THR A 172 -15.93 19.85 22.62
CA THR A 172 -16.20 18.46 22.20
C THR A 172 -15.63 18.19 20.82
N MET A 173 -15.71 19.15 19.88
CA MET A 173 -15.06 19.06 18.57
C MET A 173 -13.56 18.89 18.71
N TYR A 174 -12.90 19.70 19.55
CA TYR A 174 -11.48 19.61 19.79
C TYR A 174 -11.08 18.25 20.40
N ASP A 175 -11.85 17.77 21.38
CA ASP A 175 -11.63 16.49 22.04
C ASP A 175 -11.75 15.32 21.02
N LEU A 176 -12.79 15.30 20.21
CA LEU A 176 -12.98 14.27 19.17
C LEU A 176 -11.93 14.35 18.07
N ALA A 177 -11.55 15.57 17.66
CA ALA A 177 -10.51 15.78 16.64
C ALA A 177 -9.13 15.24 17.06
N THR A 178 -8.89 15.10 18.36
CA THR A 178 -7.61 14.67 18.92
C THR A 178 -7.64 13.23 19.44
N ILE A 179 -8.71 12.82 20.15
CA ILE A 179 -8.80 11.48 20.75
C ILE A 179 -9.00 10.40 19.67
N ILE A 180 -9.91 10.62 18.71
CA ILE A 180 -10.22 9.57 17.72
C ILE A 180 -8.98 9.22 16.88
N PRO A 181 -8.22 10.18 16.32
CA PRO A 181 -6.96 9.87 15.64
C PRO A 181 -5.93 9.22 16.57
N ALA A 182 -5.81 9.68 17.82
CA ALA A 182 -4.89 9.08 18.78
C ALA A 182 -5.17 7.59 19.01
N VAL A 183 -6.44 7.23 19.19
CA VAL A 183 -6.87 5.83 19.37
C VAL A 183 -6.63 5.01 18.09
N LEU A 184 -7.01 5.52 16.93
CA LEU A 184 -6.85 4.81 15.65
C LEU A 184 -5.37 4.58 15.30
N PHE A 185 -4.52 5.60 15.50
CA PHE A 185 -3.08 5.47 15.28
C PHE A 185 -2.42 4.56 16.32
N GLY A 186 -2.87 4.63 17.58
CA GLY A 186 -2.42 3.71 18.62
C GLY A 186 -2.79 2.26 18.32
N LEU A 187 -4.02 1.99 17.91
CA LEU A 187 -4.45 0.66 17.45
C LEU A 187 -3.63 0.19 16.25
N MET A 188 -3.36 1.09 15.30
CA MET A 188 -2.52 0.77 14.14
C MET A 188 -1.11 0.40 14.55
N ALA A 189 -0.52 1.11 15.52
CA ALA A 189 0.80 0.78 16.07
C ALA A 189 0.81 -0.62 16.70
N ILE A 190 -0.21 -0.96 17.48
CA ILE A 190 -0.37 -2.29 18.08
C ILE A 190 -0.48 -3.37 17.01
N VAL A 191 -1.35 -3.18 16.02
CA VAL A 191 -1.52 -4.12 14.90
C VAL A 191 -0.21 -4.34 14.15
N LEU A 192 0.55 -3.28 13.87
CA LEU A 192 1.84 -3.38 13.18
C LEU A 192 2.89 -4.10 14.02
N LEU A 193 3.00 -3.78 15.30
CA LEU A 193 4.05 -4.33 16.16
C LEU A 193 3.75 -5.77 16.61
N VAL A 194 2.48 -6.08 16.84
CA VAL A 194 2.08 -7.40 17.38
C VAL A 194 1.66 -8.35 16.27
N TRP A 195 0.79 -7.93 15.37
CA TRP A 195 0.14 -8.82 14.40
C TRP A 195 0.84 -8.94 13.05
N TYR A 196 1.62 -7.93 12.65
CA TYR A 196 2.32 -8.01 11.37
C TYR A 196 3.53 -8.96 11.47
N PRO A 197 3.52 -10.11 10.75
CA PRO A 197 4.51 -11.18 10.97
C PRO A 197 5.85 -10.95 10.27
N LEU A 198 5.90 -10.03 9.29
CA LEU A 198 7.06 -9.80 8.43
C LEU A 198 8.05 -8.84 9.11
N SER A 199 8.87 -9.37 10.03
CA SER A 199 10.01 -8.65 10.60
C SER A 199 11.14 -8.49 9.59
N LYS A 200 12.12 -7.61 9.86
CA LYS A 200 13.29 -7.39 9.00
C LYS A 200 13.99 -8.67 8.57
N LYS A 201 14.17 -9.64 9.49
CA LYS A 201 14.80 -10.93 9.19
C LYS A 201 13.95 -11.75 8.21
N LYS A 202 12.65 -11.87 8.48
CA LYS A 202 11.73 -12.58 7.59
C LYS A 202 11.63 -11.98 6.20
N VAL A 203 11.64 -10.66 6.08
CA VAL A 203 11.64 -9.99 4.76
C VAL A 203 12.93 -10.29 4.00
N ALA A 204 14.08 -10.35 4.69
CA ALA A 204 15.33 -10.72 4.04
C ALA A 204 15.34 -12.19 3.58
N GLU A 205 14.84 -13.12 4.42
CA GLU A 205 14.66 -14.53 4.05
C GLU A 205 13.71 -14.70 2.86
N LEU A 206 12.62 -13.93 2.86
CA LEU A 206 11.63 -13.89 1.78
C LEU A 206 12.26 -13.45 0.45
N GLN A 207 13.11 -12.42 0.46
CA GLN A 207 13.80 -11.95 -0.75
C GLN A 207 14.73 -12.99 -1.30
N VAL A 208 15.52 -13.68 -0.45
CA VAL A 208 16.40 -14.78 -0.87
C VAL A 208 15.60 -15.95 -1.45
N ALA A 209 14.50 -16.33 -0.79
CA ALA A 209 13.63 -17.39 -1.28
C ALA A 209 12.98 -17.04 -2.63
N LYS A 210 12.56 -15.77 -2.80
CA LYS A 210 12.01 -15.28 -4.06
C LYS A 210 13.04 -15.29 -5.20
N GLU A 211 14.26 -14.85 -4.94
CA GLU A 211 15.36 -14.92 -5.92
C GLU A 211 15.67 -16.36 -6.34
N ALA A 212 15.69 -17.29 -5.39
CA ALA A 212 15.87 -18.70 -5.67
C ALA A 212 14.73 -19.28 -6.52
N HIS A 213 13.49 -18.94 -6.18
CA HIS A 213 12.30 -19.37 -6.94
C HIS A 213 12.29 -18.81 -8.37
N LEU A 214 12.64 -17.54 -8.55
CA LEU A 214 12.76 -16.92 -9.88
C LEU A 214 13.87 -17.56 -10.73
N LYS A 215 15.02 -17.88 -10.14
CA LYS A 215 16.09 -18.59 -10.84
C LYS A 215 15.63 -19.98 -11.33
N CYS A 216 14.98 -20.73 -10.46
CA CYS A 216 14.46 -22.04 -10.79
C CYS A 216 13.39 -21.98 -11.90
N GLN A 217 12.52 -20.98 -11.88
CA GLN A 217 11.55 -20.75 -12.95
C GLN A 217 12.21 -20.36 -14.27
N TYR A 218 13.23 -19.51 -14.22
CA TYR A 218 13.98 -19.13 -15.41
C TYR A 218 14.71 -20.31 -16.05
N GLU A 219 15.38 -21.14 -15.25
CA GLU A 219 16.02 -22.38 -15.70
C GLU A 219 15.00 -23.37 -16.29
N SER A 220 13.86 -23.54 -15.64
CA SER A 220 12.80 -24.41 -16.14
C SER A 220 12.21 -23.92 -17.46
N ASN A 221 12.02 -22.62 -17.63
CA ASN A 221 11.53 -22.05 -18.87
C ASN A 221 12.55 -22.11 -19.99
N SER A 222 13.85 -21.91 -19.71
CA SER A 222 14.90 -22.05 -20.74
C SER A 222 14.98 -23.49 -21.26
N ILE A 223 14.93 -24.49 -20.36
CA ILE A 223 14.89 -25.90 -20.75
C ILE A 223 13.63 -26.21 -21.59
N ALA A 224 12.49 -25.60 -21.26
CA ALA A 224 11.26 -25.80 -22.04
C ALA A 224 11.37 -25.19 -23.45
N ILE A 225 11.99 -24.03 -23.59
CA ILE A 225 12.25 -23.38 -24.89
C ILE A 225 13.23 -24.22 -25.72
N ASP A 226 14.36 -24.65 -25.14
CA ASP A 226 15.33 -25.51 -25.82
C ASP A 226 14.72 -26.83 -26.32
N ASN A 227 13.79 -27.41 -25.53
CA ASN A 227 13.05 -28.60 -25.95
C ASN A 227 12.09 -28.33 -27.10
N VAL A 228 11.42 -27.17 -27.15
CA VAL A 228 10.51 -26.82 -28.26
C VAL A 228 11.30 -26.59 -29.55
N GLU A 229 12.41 -25.85 -29.50
CA GLU A 229 13.30 -25.67 -30.66
C GLU A 229 13.90 -26.99 -31.14
N GLY A 230 14.23 -27.91 -30.23
CA GLY A 230 14.70 -29.26 -30.56
C GLY A 230 13.60 -30.09 -31.26
N ILE A 231 12.33 -29.96 -30.89
CA ILE A 231 11.22 -30.65 -31.54
C ILE A 231 10.93 -30.07 -32.93
N GLU A 232 10.98 -28.74 -33.09
CA GLU A 232 10.82 -28.08 -34.39
C GLU A 232 11.91 -28.50 -35.37
N SER A 233 13.19 -28.54 -34.94
CA SER A 233 14.30 -28.98 -35.78
C SER A 233 14.21 -30.47 -36.16
N LEU A 234 13.64 -31.31 -35.28
CA LEU A 234 13.36 -32.72 -35.61
C LEU A 234 12.22 -32.85 -36.60
N GLY A 235 11.20 -32.00 -36.49
CA GLY A 235 10.07 -31.96 -37.46
C GLY A 235 10.54 -31.59 -38.85
N GLU A 236 11.37 -30.55 -39.00
CA GLU A 236 11.96 -30.16 -40.29
C GLU A 236 12.84 -31.29 -40.91
N SER A 237 13.60 -31.99 -40.08
CA SER A 237 14.45 -33.10 -40.57
C SER A 237 13.63 -34.34 -41.03
N VAL A 238 12.47 -34.60 -40.38
CA VAL A 238 11.55 -35.67 -40.81
C VAL A 238 10.88 -35.32 -42.11
N GLU A 239 10.42 -34.07 -42.30
CA GLU A 239 9.81 -33.59 -43.52
C GLU A 239 10.78 -33.66 -44.72
N GLN A 240 12.05 -33.32 -44.52
CA GLN A 240 13.10 -33.50 -45.56
C GLN A 240 13.34 -34.94 -45.94
N VAL A 241 13.34 -35.87 -44.98
CA VAL A 241 13.50 -37.30 -45.25
C VAL A 241 12.28 -37.90 -45.99
N GLU A 242 11.07 -37.42 -45.68
CA GLU A 242 9.86 -37.82 -46.41
C GLU A 242 9.88 -37.27 -47.85
N GLU A 243 10.37 -36.07 -48.08
CA GLU A 243 10.49 -35.47 -49.41
C GLU A 243 11.53 -36.20 -50.26
N GLU A 244 12.70 -36.51 -49.70
CA GLU A 244 13.74 -37.31 -50.38
C GLU A 244 13.24 -38.75 -50.69
N ALA A 245 12.45 -39.35 -49.80
CA ALA A 245 11.90 -40.68 -50.01
C ALA A 245 10.86 -40.67 -51.15
N SER A 246 10.03 -39.64 -51.23
CA SER A 246 9.03 -39.46 -52.30
C SER A 246 9.66 -39.19 -53.67
N GLU A 247 10.76 -38.44 -53.71
CA GLU A 247 11.53 -38.20 -54.96
C GLU A 247 12.20 -39.47 -55.45
N SER A 248 12.74 -40.30 -54.55
CA SER A 248 13.38 -41.55 -54.90
C SER A 248 12.36 -42.60 -55.43
N GLU A 249 11.12 -42.59 -54.91
CA GLU A 249 10.05 -43.48 -55.34
C GLU A 249 9.55 -43.07 -56.73
N ASN A 250 9.43 -41.78 -57.01
CA ASN A 250 9.08 -41.28 -58.34
C ASN A 250 10.18 -41.54 -59.38
N ALA A 251 11.45 -41.38 -59.04
CA ALA A 251 12.56 -41.69 -59.95
C ALA A 251 12.62 -43.17 -60.34
N THR A 252 12.29 -44.08 -59.43
CA THR A 252 12.20 -45.53 -59.73
C THR A 252 10.96 -45.90 -60.51
N ALA A 253 9.86 -45.12 -60.41
CA ALA A 253 8.68 -45.33 -61.22
C ALA A 253 8.88 -44.92 -62.68
N ASP A 254 9.59 -43.87 -62.97
CA ASP A 254 9.93 -43.38 -64.30
C ASP A 254 10.90 -44.34 -65.02
N GLU A 255 11.88 -44.93 -64.34
CA GLU A 255 12.74 -45.96 -64.95
C GLU A 255 12.01 -47.22 -65.33
N VAL A 256 10.94 -47.62 -64.63
CA VAL A 256 10.12 -48.80 -64.92
C VAL A 256 9.15 -48.56 -66.08
N GLU A 257 8.76 -47.32 -66.39
CA GLU A 257 7.91 -46.97 -67.51
C GLU A 257 8.68 -46.89 -68.84
N ASP A 258 9.94 -46.45 -68.82
CA ASP A 258 10.81 -46.39 -70.00
C ASP A 258 11.24 -47.81 -70.48
N ASP A 259 11.45 -48.77 -69.62
CA ASP A 259 11.77 -50.16 -69.98
C ASP A 259 10.56 -50.96 -70.61
N LYS A 260 9.36 -50.41 -70.44
CA LYS A 260 8.16 -51.00 -71.08
C LYS A 260 7.84 -50.46 -72.48
N SER A 261 8.53 -49.37 -72.88
CA SER A 261 8.28 -48.74 -74.20
C SER A 261 9.25 -49.27 -75.30
N GLU A 262 10.29 -50.06 -74.96
CA GLU A 262 11.28 -50.62 -75.89
C GLU A 262 11.08 -52.17 -76.21
N ASN A 263 10.00 -52.83 -75.80
CA ASN A 263 9.73 -54.24 -76.20
C ASN A 263 8.46 -54.40 -77.01
#